data_a1d95e775175f24740f181b75ffc6b75
#
_entry.id   a1d95e775175f24740f181b75ffc6b75
#
_cell.length_a   1.000
_cell.length_b   1.000
_cell.length_c   1.000
_cell.angle_alpha   90.00
_cell.angle_beta   90.00
_cell.angle_gamma   90.00
#
_symmetry.space_group_name_H-M   'P 1'
#
loop_
_entity.id
_entity.type
_entity.pdbx_description
1 polymer ?
#
loop_
_entity_poly.entity_id
_entity_poly.type
_entity_poly.pdbx_seq_one_letter_code
_entity_poly.pdbx_strand_id
1 'polypeptide(L)'
;MLKSKLHRARVTATEIDYEGSIAIDEDLMDRVGILPLEQVHIYNINNGNRFITYAISAERGSGTFSINGAAARLAQINDRIIVVAYGMIDTNQESHEAKVVLLDETNKIVES
;
A
#
# COMPACT_ATOMS: atom_id res chain seq x y z
N MET A 1 9.66 2.73 13.06
CA MET A 1 9.09 1.36 13.29
C MET A 1 8.04 1.07 12.24
N LEU A 2 7.90 -0.18 11.83
CA LEU A 2 6.82 -0.58 10.94
C LEU A 2 5.48 -0.32 11.62
N LYS A 3 4.61 0.43 10.95
CA LYS A 3 3.29 0.78 11.46
C LYS A 3 2.21 -0.02 10.77
N SER A 4 2.26 -0.09 9.43
CA SER A 4 1.22 -0.68 8.60
C SER A 4 1.84 -1.45 7.46
N LYS A 5 1.23 -2.58 7.10
CA LYS A 5 1.69 -3.37 5.96
C LYS A 5 0.53 -4.08 5.28
N LEU A 6 0.39 -3.82 3.98
CA LEU A 6 -0.48 -4.58 3.09
C LEU A 6 0.44 -5.48 2.27
N HIS A 7 0.42 -6.79 2.57
CA HIS A 7 1.37 -7.74 1.99
C HIS A 7 0.75 -8.45 0.80
N ARG A 8 1.45 -8.41 -0.34
CA ARG A 8 1.09 -9.09 -1.59
C ARG A 8 -0.17 -8.52 -2.25
N ALA A 9 -0.31 -7.21 -2.24
CA ALA A 9 -1.35 -6.54 -3.01
C ALA A 9 -1.08 -6.73 -4.51
N ARG A 10 -2.15 -6.87 -5.31
CA ARG A 10 -2.03 -6.92 -6.76
C ARG A 10 -2.32 -5.55 -7.35
N VAL A 11 -1.43 -5.05 -8.19
CA VAL A 11 -1.62 -3.79 -8.90
C VAL A 11 -2.77 -3.95 -9.89
N THR A 12 -3.80 -3.11 -9.78
CA THR A 12 -5.00 -3.19 -10.61
C THR A 12 -5.00 -2.19 -11.76
N ALA A 13 -4.23 -1.12 -11.65
CA ALA A 13 -4.14 -0.09 -12.68
C ALA A 13 -2.83 0.69 -12.55
N THR A 14 -2.42 1.31 -13.65
CA THR A 14 -1.30 2.26 -13.68
C THR A 14 -1.73 3.44 -14.54
N GLU A 15 -1.50 4.68 -14.03
CA GLU A 15 -1.94 5.91 -14.67
C GLU A 15 -0.79 6.91 -14.72
N ILE A 16 0.00 6.84 -15.77
CA ILE A 16 1.26 7.60 -15.87
C ILE A 16 1.05 9.11 -15.94
N ASP A 17 -0.09 9.55 -16.46
CA ASP A 17 -0.37 10.98 -16.68
C ASP A 17 -0.99 11.66 -15.47
N TYR A 18 -1.24 10.93 -14.38
CA TYR A 18 -1.77 11.48 -13.15
C TYR A 18 -0.63 11.93 -12.22
N GLU A 19 -0.96 12.76 -11.25
CA GLU A 19 -0.01 13.12 -10.20
C GLU A 19 0.42 11.87 -9.43
N GLY A 20 1.67 11.88 -8.96
CA GLY A 20 2.24 10.72 -8.26
C GLY A 20 1.46 10.39 -7.00
N SER A 21 1.01 9.14 -6.89
CA SER A 21 0.33 8.61 -5.71
C SER A 21 0.07 7.12 -5.91
N ILE A 22 -0.42 6.47 -4.85
CA ILE A 22 -1.02 5.15 -4.98
C ILE A 22 -2.45 5.23 -4.43
N ALA A 23 -3.42 4.90 -5.29
CA ALA A 23 -4.82 4.84 -4.88
C ALA A 23 -5.10 3.44 -4.33
N ILE A 24 -5.58 3.38 -3.09
CA ILE A 24 -5.80 2.13 -2.36
C ILE A 24 -7.24 2.07 -1.89
N ASP A 25 -7.88 0.90 -2.06
CA ASP A 25 -9.19 0.60 -1.46
C ASP A 25 -9.22 1.11 -0.01
N GLU A 26 -10.13 2.03 0.29
CA GLU A 26 -10.17 2.70 1.59
C GLU A 26 -10.44 1.74 2.74
N ASP A 27 -11.17 0.65 2.52
CA ASP A 27 -11.38 -0.37 3.55
C ASP A 27 -10.06 -1.03 3.96
N LEU A 28 -9.16 -1.24 3.00
CA LEU A 28 -7.84 -1.79 3.30
C LEU A 28 -6.95 -0.78 4.01
N MET A 29 -7.05 0.49 3.64
CA MET A 29 -6.34 1.56 4.35
C MET A 29 -6.77 1.63 5.81
N ASP A 30 -8.08 1.60 6.06
CA ASP A 30 -8.63 1.62 7.42
C ASP A 30 -8.15 0.41 8.23
N ARG A 31 -8.13 -0.76 7.61
CA ARG A 31 -7.78 -2.01 8.30
C ARG A 31 -6.37 -1.97 8.88
N VAL A 32 -5.42 -1.35 8.18
CA VAL A 32 -4.02 -1.26 8.63
C VAL A 32 -3.64 0.11 9.16
N GLY A 33 -4.57 1.07 9.15
CA GLY A 33 -4.33 2.41 9.69
C GLY A 33 -3.48 3.30 8.80
N ILE A 34 -3.55 3.14 7.48
CA ILE A 34 -2.93 4.09 6.54
C ILE A 34 -3.92 5.22 6.31
N LEU A 35 -3.46 6.44 6.48
CA LEU A 35 -4.28 7.64 6.30
C LEU A 35 -4.12 8.19 4.87
N PRO A 36 -5.17 8.86 4.33
CA PRO A 36 -5.00 9.61 3.09
C PRO A 36 -3.85 10.61 3.21
N LEU A 37 -3.05 10.71 2.15
CA LEU A 37 -1.85 11.56 2.04
C LEU A 37 -0.66 11.09 2.87
N GLU A 38 -0.77 9.97 3.54
CA GLU A 38 0.36 9.41 4.28
C GLU A 38 1.42 8.86 3.31
N GLN A 39 2.68 9.13 3.62
CA GLN A 39 3.79 8.56 2.85
C GLN A 39 3.84 7.06 3.02
N VAL A 40 3.97 6.34 1.90
CA VAL A 40 4.11 4.89 1.91
C VAL A 40 5.29 4.46 1.05
N HIS A 41 5.88 3.34 1.42
CA HIS A 41 6.93 2.69 0.65
C HIS A 41 6.31 1.51 -0.08
N ILE A 42 6.66 1.36 -1.35
CA ILE A 42 6.15 0.30 -2.20
C ILE A 42 7.31 -0.61 -2.58
N TYR A 43 7.16 -1.90 -2.32
CA TYR A 43 8.16 -2.91 -2.70
C TYR A 43 7.52 -3.85 -3.70
N ASN A 44 8.04 -3.85 -4.94
CA ASN A 44 7.51 -4.71 -6.00
C ASN A 44 8.16 -6.08 -5.93
N ILE A 45 7.36 -7.10 -5.62
CA ILE A 45 7.85 -8.47 -5.46
C ILE A 45 8.32 -9.06 -6.80
N ASN A 46 7.70 -8.65 -7.91
CA ASN A 46 7.97 -9.22 -9.22
C ASN A 46 9.31 -8.76 -9.82
N ASN A 47 9.72 -7.51 -9.56
CA ASN A 47 10.93 -6.95 -10.18
C ASN A 47 11.93 -6.37 -9.19
N GLY A 48 11.61 -6.35 -7.90
CA GLY A 48 12.50 -5.83 -6.87
C GLY A 48 12.55 -4.31 -6.77
N ASN A 49 11.83 -3.58 -7.59
CA ASN A 49 11.80 -2.12 -7.53
C ASN A 49 11.24 -1.65 -6.18
N ARG A 50 11.83 -0.58 -5.66
CA ARG A 50 11.40 0.07 -4.43
C ARG A 50 11.20 1.55 -4.72
N PHE A 51 10.07 2.10 -4.29
CA PHE A 51 9.80 3.52 -4.46
C PHE A 51 8.94 4.04 -3.32
N ILE A 52 8.93 5.35 -3.18
CA ILE A 52 8.20 6.04 -2.13
C ILE A 52 7.18 6.95 -2.80
N THR A 53 5.95 6.92 -2.29
CA THR A 53 4.87 7.79 -2.76
C THR A 53 3.95 8.08 -1.57
N TYR A 54 2.75 8.55 -1.83
CA TYR A 54 1.74 8.76 -0.79
C TYR A 54 0.43 8.10 -1.20
N ALA A 55 -0.37 7.75 -0.19
CA ALA A 55 -1.63 7.06 -0.40
C ALA A 55 -2.78 8.03 -0.63
N ILE A 56 -3.68 7.67 -1.54
CA ILE A 56 -4.98 8.30 -1.68
C ILE A 56 -6.05 7.21 -1.62
N SER A 57 -7.26 7.59 -1.22
CA SER A 57 -8.36 6.64 -1.09
C SER A 57 -8.96 6.30 -2.44
N ALA A 58 -9.22 5.01 -2.67
CA ALA A 58 -10.07 4.54 -3.75
C ALA A 58 -11.37 3.98 -3.15
N GLU A 59 -12.34 3.69 -4.01
CA GLU A 59 -13.66 3.22 -3.59
C GLU A 59 -13.56 2.04 -2.64
N ARG A 60 -14.34 2.09 -1.56
CA ARG A 60 -14.40 1.02 -0.55
C ARG A 60 -14.90 -0.28 -1.18
N GLY A 61 -14.18 -1.35 -0.89
CA GLY A 61 -14.53 -2.68 -1.40
C GLY A 61 -14.12 -2.93 -2.85
N SER A 62 -13.46 -1.97 -3.49
CA SER A 62 -13.09 -2.10 -4.91
C SER A 62 -11.88 -2.99 -5.16
N GLY A 63 -11.06 -3.25 -4.15
CA GLY A 63 -9.81 -3.97 -4.32
C GLY A 63 -8.77 -3.20 -5.12
N THR A 64 -8.92 -1.88 -5.24
CA THR A 64 -8.06 -1.05 -6.09
C THR A 64 -6.68 -0.85 -5.47
N PHE A 65 -5.65 -1.04 -6.31
CA PHE A 65 -4.29 -0.58 -6.09
C PHE A 65 -3.80 0.03 -7.40
N SER A 66 -4.00 1.33 -7.56
CA SER A 66 -3.62 2.04 -8.78
C SER A 66 -2.38 2.88 -8.54
N ILE A 67 -1.33 2.63 -9.33
CA ILE A 67 -0.08 3.37 -9.21
C ILE A 67 -0.10 4.49 -10.23
N ASN A 68 -0.03 5.72 -9.74
CA ASN A 68 -0.21 6.93 -10.52
C ASN A 68 1.10 7.70 -10.66
N GLY A 69 1.23 8.42 -11.79
CA GLY A 69 2.37 9.29 -12.06
C GLY A 69 3.64 8.55 -12.43
N ALA A 70 4.79 9.12 -12.12
CA ALA A 70 6.09 8.57 -12.51
C ALA A 70 6.33 7.16 -11.95
N ALA A 71 5.79 6.86 -10.79
CA ALA A 71 5.92 5.53 -10.16
C ALA A 71 5.25 4.43 -11.01
N ALA A 72 4.32 4.78 -11.90
CA ALA A 72 3.68 3.82 -12.80
C ALA A 72 4.69 3.13 -13.74
N ARG A 73 5.90 3.69 -13.87
CA ARG A 73 6.96 3.04 -14.64
C ARG A 73 7.66 1.93 -13.86
N LEU A 74 7.45 1.84 -12.56
CA LEU A 74 8.13 0.90 -11.67
C LEU A 74 7.30 -0.34 -11.34
N ALA A 75 6.06 -0.38 -11.83
CA ALA A 75 5.16 -1.50 -11.62
C ALA A 75 4.22 -1.65 -12.80
N GLN A 76 3.76 -2.88 -13.02
CA GLN A 76 2.80 -3.20 -14.07
C GLN A 76 1.54 -3.77 -13.45
N ILE A 77 0.43 -3.70 -14.19
CA ILE A 77 -0.82 -4.36 -13.78
C ILE A 77 -0.52 -5.85 -13.52
N ASN A 78 -1.07 -6.37 -12.44
CA ASN A 78 -0.89 -7.73 -11.93
C ASN A 78 0.41 -7.98 -11.16
N ASP A 79 1.33 -7.02 -11.08
CA ASP A 79 2.47 -7.16 -10.18
C ASP A 79 1.99 -7.28 -8.74
N ARG A 80 2.70 -8.09 -7.95
CA ARG A 80 2.44 -8.20 -6.51
C ARG A 80 3.37 -7.25 -5.79
N ILE A 81 2.79 -6.44 -4.93
CA ILE A 81 3.53 -5.39 -4.21
C ILE A 81 3.28 -5.49 -2.71
N ILE A 82 4.18 -4.88 -1.95
CA ILE A 82 4.04 -4.69 -0.52
C ILE A 82 3.93 -3.20 -0.29
N VAL A 83 2.87 -2.77 0.40
CA VAL A 83 2.67 -1.36 0.76
C VAL A 83 2.93 -1.24 2.25
N VAL A 84 3.88 -0.41 2.64
CA VAL A 84 4.23 -0.23 4.06
C VAL A 84 4.24 1.23 4.45
N ALA A 85 3.86 1.50 5.69
CA ALA A 85 4.04 2.79 6.32
C ALA A 85 4.84 2.61 7.60
N TYR A 86 5.70 3.58 7.88
CA TYR A 86 6.53 3.58 9.07
C TYR A 86 6.14 4.75 9.95
N GLY A 87 6.34 4.61 11.24
CA GLY A 87 6.05 5.67 12.19
C GLY A 87 7.16 5.80 13.22
N MET A 88 7.18 6.94 13.88
CA MET A 88 8.08 7.17 15.01
C MET A 88 7.34 6.92 16.30
N ILE A 89 7.94 6.16 17.19
CA ILE A 89 7.38 5.88 18.51
C ILE A 89 8.43 6.13 19.59
N ASP A 90 7.97 6.49 20.78
CA ASP A 90 8.81 6.52 21.97
C ASP A 90 8.70 5.18 22.67
N THR A 91 9.71 4.34 22.53
CA THR A 91 9.69 2.97 23.07
C THR A 91 9.66 2.94 24.60
N ASN A 92 9.95 4.07 25.25
CA ASN A 92 9.88 4.18 26.72
C ASN A 92 8.47 4.50 27.21
N GLN A 93 7.61 5.05 26.35
CA GLN A 93 6.28 5.53 26.73
C GLN A 93 5.15 4.86 25.98
N GLU A 94 5.43 4.22 24.85
CA GLU A 94 4.43 3.64 23.98
C GLU A 94 4.72 2.16 23.77
N SER A 95 3.66 1.36 23.77
CA SER A 95 3.72 0.02 23.22
C SER A 95 3.39 0.10 21.72
N HIS A 96 4.00 -0.77 20.93
CA HIS A 96 3.81 -0.74 19.48
C HIS A 96 3.46 -2.12 18.93
N GLU A 97 2.45 -2.14 18.10
CA GLU A 97 2.07 -3.34 17.35
C GLU A 97 1.79 -2.93 15.91
N ALA A 98 2.52 -3.51 14.97
CA ALA A 98 2.30 -3.26 13.55
C ALA A 98 0.99 -3.93 13.10
N LYS A 99 0.23 -3.22 12.26
CA LYS A 99 -0.98 -3.78 11.64
C LYS A 99 -0.60 -4.32 10.28
N VAL A 100 -0.71 -5.63 10.11
CA VAL A 100 -0.28 -6.34 8.91
C VAL A 100 -1.41 -7.22 8.42
N VAL A 101 -1.73 -7.15 7.14
CA VAL A 101 -2.68 -8.08 6.50
C VAL A 101 -2.05 -8.66 5.24
N LEU A 102 -2.42 -9.90 4.96
CA LEU A 102 -2.07 -10.60 3.73
C LEU A 102 -3.25 -10.53 2.77
N LEU A 103 -2.98 -10.21 1.51
CA LEU A 103 -4.01 -10.13 0.47
C LEU A 103 -3.85 -11.28 -0.52
N ASP A 104 -4.97 -11.75 -1.06
CA ASP A 104 -4.98 -12.74 -2.13
C ASP A 104 -4.90 -12.04 -3.51
N GLU A 105 -5.02 -12.81 -4.59
CA GLU A 105 -4.91 -12.28 -5.96
C GLU A 105 -6.04 -11.35 -6.37
N THR A 106 -7.12 -11.28 -5.56
CA THR A 106 -8.23 -10.35 -5.80
C THR A 106 -8.22 -9.19 -4.81
N ASN A 107 -7.12 -9.03 -4.06
CA ASN A 107 -6.94 -8.00 -3.04
C ASN A 107 -7.94 -8.11 -1.88
N LYS A 108 -8.35 -9.32 -1.58
CA LYS A 108 -9.15 -9.60 -0.38
C LYS A 108 -8.25 -10.08 0.73
N ILE A 109 -8.62 -9.74 1.97
CA ILE A 109 -7.85 -10.13 3.14
C ILE A 109 -7.95 -11.64 3.32
N VAL A 110 -6.77 -12.27 3.49
CA VAL A 110 -6.68 -13.68 3.82
C VAL A 110 -6.74 -13.81 5.33
N GLU A 111 -7.79 -14.45 5.83
CA GLU A 111 -7.92 -14.70 7.26
C GLU A 111 -7.03 -15.89 7.65
N SER A 112 -6.29 -15.73 8.73
CA SER A 112 -5.42 -16.76 9.26
C SER A 112 -6.08 -17.47 10.44
#